data_8248594a7d0d04f692c7726dc7116bdd
#
_entry.id   8248594a7d0d04f692c7726dc7116bdd
#
_cell.length_a   1.000
_cell.length_b   1.000
_cell.length_c   1.000
_cell.angle_alpha   90.00
_cell.angle_beta   90.00
_cell.angle_gamma   90.00
#
_symmetry.space_group_name_H-M   'P 1'
#
loop_
_entity.id
_entity.type
_entity.pdbx_description
1 polymer ?
#
loop_
_entity_poly.entity_id
_entity_poly.type
_entity_poly.pdbx_seq_one_letter_code
_entity_poly.pdbx_strand_id
1 'polypeptide(L)'
;MPEQRIDPLIDPARAPSHAGVLRAMEKISALLPPTPLLPLEIDGQQIWCKAESLQPVGAFKIRGAWHRMSDLTPEQRARGVVGVSSGNHAQGVAWAARHLGIAATIVMPSNAPQIKITATRALGAEIMFYDRAHESRDEIAAALLAKSGGTLVHAYGDP
;
A
#
# COMPACT_ATOMS: atom_id res chain seq x y z
N MET A 1 19.80 -9.50 -21.85
CA MET A 1 19.10 -8.97 -20.64
C MET A 1 17.63 -8.92 -20.98
N PRO A 2 16.71 -9.60 -20.26
CA PRO A 2 15.29 -9.43 -20.54
C PRO A 2 14.92 -7.98 -20.24
N GLU A 3 14.30 -7.31 -21.21
CA GLU A 3 13.66 -6.00 -21.01
C GLU A 3 12.70 -6.13 -19.82
N GLN A 4 12.98 -5.40 -18.75
CA GLN A 4 12.00 -5.22 -17.67
C GLN A 4 10.78 -4.57 -18.30
N ARG A 5 9.69 -5.33 -18.45
CA ARG A 5 8.39 -4.77 -18.78
C ARG A 5 8.02 -3.83 -17.62
N ILE A 6 8.20 -2.55 -17.86
CA ILE A 6 7.66 -1.51 -16.98
C ILE A 6 6.15 -1.68 -17.05
N ASP A 7 5.51 -1.96 -15.92
CA ASP A 7 4.06 -1.99 -15.81
C ASP A 7 3.55 -0.63 -16.29
N PRO A 8 2.66 -0.57 -17.33
CA PRO A 8 2.16 0.70 -17.85
C PRO A 8 1.41 1.55 -16.82
N LEU A 9 1.10 0.98 -15.65
CA LEU A 9 0.52 1.69 -14.51
C LEU A 9 1.56 2.42 -13.64
N ILE A 10 2.87 2.23 -13.90
CA ILE A 10 3.95 2.90 -13.16
C ILE A 10 4.38 4.14 -13.93
N ASP A 11 4.25 5.30 -13.29
CA ASP A 11 4.84 6.53 -13.82
C ASP A 11 6.37 6.46 -13.77
N PRO A 12 7.09 6.50 -14.91
CA PRO A 12 8.55 6.45 -14.94
C PRO A 12 9.23 7.57 -14.15
N ALA A 13 8.56 8.73 -13.99
CA ALA A 13 9.05 9.85 -13.18
C ALA A 13 9.10 9.51 -11.68
N ARG A 14 8.48 8.41 -11.28
CA ARG A 14 8.45 7.91 -9.89
C ARG A 14 9.40 6.75 -9.63
N ALA A 15 10.37 6.52 -10.49
CA ALA A 15 11.38 5.49 -10.28
C ALA A 15 12.10 5.70 -8.93
N PRO A 16 12.40 4.60 -8.19
CA PRO A 16 13.10 4.70 -6.91
C PRO A 16 14.45 5.41 -7.03
N SER A 17 14.69 6.37 -6.15
CA SER A 17 15.95 7.11 -6.09
C SER A 17 16.33 7.40 -4.64
N HIS A 18 17.62 7.64 -4.38
CA HIS A 18 18.09 8.03 -3.04
C HIS A 18 17.38 9.30 -2.55
N ALA A 19 17.22 10.31 -3.40
CA ALA A 19 16.48 11.52 -3.08
C ALA A 19 15.00 11.24 -2.74
N GLY A 20 14.38 10.30 -3.45
CA GLY A 20 13.02 9.82 -3.16
C GLY A 20 12.92 9.17 -1.79
N VAL A 21 13.90 8.34 -1.41
CA VAL A 21 13.96 7.72 -0.07
C VAL A 21 14.09 8.77 1.03
N LEU A 22 14.91 9.80 0.85
CA LEU A 22 15.06 10.89 1.83
C LEU A 22 13.76 11.68 1.99
N ARG A 23 13.08 12.03 0.90
CA ARG A 23 11.75 12.68 0.95
C ARG A 23 10.71 11.80 1.65
N ALA A 24 10.73 10.50 1.37
CA ALA A 24 9.84 9.53 2.05
C ALA A 24 10.11 9.50 3.56
N MET A 25 11.38 9.49 3.95
CA MET A 25 11.80 9.51 5.36
C MET A 25 11.27 10.74 6.10
N GLU A 26 11.38 11.92 5.54
CA GLU A 26 10.86 13.16 6.13
C GLU A 26 9.35 13.07 6.40
N LYS A 27 8.56 12.65 5.38
CA LYS A 27 7.10 12.50 5.49
C LYS A 27 6.70 11.44 6.50
N ILE A 28 7.42 10.32 6.51
CA ILE A 28 7.12 9.18 7.38
C ILE A 28 7.50 9.49 8.82
N SER A 29 8.65 10.11 9.06
CA SER A 29 9.15 10.44 10.41
C SER A 29 8.26 11.42 11.17
N ALA A 30 7.54 12.27 10.46
CA ALA A 30 6.58 13.19 11.06
C ALA A 30 5.37 12.49 11.68
N LEU A 31 5.06 11.24 11.24
CA LEU A 31 3.85 10.52 11.64
C LEU A 31 4.15 9.18 12.33
N LEU A 32 5.16 8.46 11.87
CA LEU A 32 5.50 7.13 12.35
C LEU A 32 6.90 7.15 12.97
N PRO A 33 7.03 6.76 14.26
CA PRO A 33 8.33 6.66 14.89
C PRO A 33 9.17 5.56 14.20
N PRO A 34 10.51 5.66 14.28
CA PRO A 34 11.38 4.60 13.82
C PRO A 34 11.12 3.32 14.60
N THR A 35 11.05 2.19 13.90
CA THR A 35 10.96 0.87 14.55
C THR A 35 12.35 0.42 15.01
N PRO A 36 12.46 -0.31 16.14
CA PRO A 36 13.74 -0.74 16.67
C PRO A 36 14.45 -1.74 15.75
N LEU A 37 15.78 -1.72 15.83
CA LEU A 37 16.63 -2.77 15.31
C LEU A 37 16.94 -3.74 16.45
N LEU A 38 16.55 -5.00 16.28
CA LEU A 38 16.75 -6.06 17.27
C LEU A 38 17.87 -6.98 16.81
N PRO A 39 18.89 -7.24 17.63
CA PRO A 39 19.89 -8.25 17.32
C PRO A 39 19.26 -9.64 17.43
N LEU A 40 19.46 -10.47 16.44
CA LEU A 40 19.07 -11.88 16.42
C LEU A 40 20.28 -12.72 16.09
N GLU A 41 20.35 -13.92 16.64
CA GLU A 41 21.34 -14.93 16.29
C GLU A 41 20.64 -16.05 15.52
N ILE A 42 21.11 -16.31 14.29
CA ILE A 42 20.61 -17.40 13.45
C ILE A 42 21.83 -18.18 12.95
N ASP A 43 21.89 -19.45 13.22
CA ASP A 43 22.97 -20.36 12.83
C ASP A 43 24.38 -19.83 13.22
N GLY A 44 24.50 -19.25 14.43
CA GLY A 44 25.74 -18.67 14.94
C GLY A 44 26.14 -17.33 14.30
N GLN A 45 25.27 -16.74 13.50
CA GLN A 45 25.49 -15.42 12.88
C GLN A 45 24.57 -14.37 13.50
N GLN A 46 25.16 -13.24 13.88
CA GLN A 46 24.38 -12.09 14.32
C GLN A 46 23.78 -11.36 13.12
N ILE A 47 22.46 -11.20 13.12
CA ILE A 47 21.72 -10.37 12.15
C ILE A 47 20.92 -9.29 12.86
N TRP A 48 20.55 -8.25 12.12
CA TRP A 48 19.71 -7.17 12.64
C TRP A 48 18.32 -7.24 12.03
N CYS A 49 17.31 -7.38 12.87
CA CYS A 49 15.91 -7.39 12.47
C CYS A 49 15.27 -6.01 12.70
N LYS A 50 14.84 -5.33 11.65
CA LYS A 50 14.02 -4.13 11.78
C LYS A 50 12.58 -4.52 12.08
N ALA A 51 12.09 -4.21 13.28
CA ALA A 51 10.81 -4.71 13.79
C ALA A 51 9.60 -3.96 13.21
N GLU A 52 9.35 -4.06 11.90
CA GLU A 52 8.22 -3.40 11.22
C GLU A 52 6.84 -3.99 11.60
N SER A 53 6.79 -5.12 12.29
CA SER A 53 5.58 -5.64 12.93
C SER A 53 5.04 -4.74 14.06
N LEU A 54 5.86 -3.83 14.57
CA LEU A 54 5.45 -2.83 15.58
C LEU A 54 4.76 -1.59 14.98
N GLN A 55 4.65 -1.49 13.66
CA GLN A 55 3.87 -0.43 13.03
C GLN A 55 2.36 -0.55 13.33
N PRO A 56 1.58 0.55 13.27
CA PRO A 56 0.15 0.54 13.58
C PRO A 56 -0.69 -0.51 12.87
N VAL A 57 -0.30 -0.90 11.64
CA VAL A 57 -0.98 -1.99 10.89
C VAL A 57 -0.22 -3.32 10.97
N GLY A 58 0.77 -3.43 11.85
CA GLY A 58 1.58 -4.64 12.02
C GLY A 58 2.50 -4.96 10.84
N ALA A 59 2.84 -3.99 9.97
CA ALA A 59 3.63 -4.24 8.78
C ALA A 59 4.24 -2.98 8.18
N PHE A 60 5.36 -3.15 7.45
CA PHE A 60 6.09 -2.07 6.76
C PHE A 60 5.30 -1.37 5.64
N LYS A 61 4.26 -1.99 5.09
CA LYS A 61 3.47 -1.46 3.96
C LYS A 61 2.82 -0.10 4.25
N ILE A 62 2.63 0.25 5.49
CA ILE A 62 2.14 1.56 5.91
C ILE A 62 3.04 2.70 5.43
N ARG A 63 4.37 2.48 5.36
CA ARG A 63 5.34 3.49 4.92
C ARG A 63 5.15 3.87 3.46
N GLY A 64 5.14 2.87 2.56
CA GLY A 64 4.93 3.11 1.14
C GLY A 64 3.55 3.68 0.84
N ALA A 65 2.50 3.15 1.46
CA ALA A 65 1.14 3.66 1.31
C ALA A 65 1.05 5.14 1.73
N TRP A 66 1.62 5.49 2.89
CA TRP A 66 1.66 6.88 3.37
C TRP A 66 2.44 7.78 2.41
N HIS A 67 3.65 7.39 2.03
CA HIS A 67 4.47 8.18 1.12
C HIS A 67 3.75 8.44 -0.20
N ARG A 68 3.22 7.39 -0.83
CA ARG A 68 2.48 7.50 -2.10
C ARG A 68 1.26 8.40 -1.99
N MET A 69 0.45 8.21 -0.97
CA MET A 69 -0.84 8.90 -0.84
C MET A 69 -0.68 10.34 -0.34
N SER A 70 0.39 10.66 0.39
CA SER A 70 0.69 12.04 0.79
C SER A 70 1.06 12.93 -0.39
N ASP A 71 1.49 12.38 -1.52
CA ASP A 71 1.80 13.11 -2.77
C ASP A 71 0.58 13.33 -3.69
N LEU A 72 -0.59 12.81 -3.34
CA LEU A 72 -1.79 13.03 -4.13
C LEU A 72 -2.22 14.49 -4.09
N THR A 73 -2.56 15.03 -5.27
CA THR A 73 -3.13 16.38 -5.37
C THR A 73 -4.51 16.45 -4.71
N PRO A 74 -5.01 17.64 -4.37
CA PRO A 74 -6.38 17.78 -3.85
C PRO A 74 -7.44 17.13 -4.75
N GLU A 75 -7.31 17.25 -6.08
CA GLU A 75 -8.23 16.68 -7.05
C GLU A 75 -8.16 15.15 -7.06
N GLN A 76 -6.96 14.57 -6.92
CA GLN A 76 -6.78 13.13 -6.80
C GLN A 76 -7.38 12.62 -5.49
N ARG A 77 -7.17 13.30 -4.37
CA ARG A 77 -7.75 12.95 -3.07
C ARG A 77 -9.28 12.97 -3.10
N ALA A 78 -9.87 13.99 -3.76
CA ALA A 78 -11.32 14.10 -3.88
C ALA A 78 -11.96 12.93 -4.66
N ARG A 79 -11.22 12.33 -5.61
CA ARG A 79 -11.69 11.18 -6.39
C ARG A 79 -11.46 9.83 -5.70
N GLY A 80 -10.70 9.81 -4.60
CA GLY A 80 -10.40 8.62 -3.85
C GLY A 80 -9.30 7.74 -4.46
N VAL A 81 -9.03 6.64 -3.79
CA VAL A 81 -7.99 5.67 -4.19
C VAL A 81 -8.53 4.26 -4.31
N VAL A 82 -7.88 3.48 -5.17
CA VAL A 82 -8.12 2.05 -5.32
C VAL A 82 -6.84 1.29 -4.96
N GLY A 83 -6.94 0.28 -4.12
CA GLY A 83 -5.86 -0.65 -3.80
C GLY A 83 -6.25 -2.07 -4.18
N VAL A 84 -5.27 -2.89 -4.58
CA VAL A 84 -5.48 -4.32 -4.88
C VAL A 84 -4.62 -5.15 -3.94
N SER A 85 -5.24 -5.77 -2.92
CA SER A 85 -4.49 -6.58 -1.95
C SER A 85 -5.41 -7.37 -1.02
N SER A 86 -4.97 -8.55 -0.62
CA SER A 86 -5.62 -9.37 0.43
C SER A 86 -4.91 -9.30 1.79
N GLY A 87 -3.95 -8.41 1.96
CA GLY A 87 -3.08 -8.43 3.14
C GLY A 87 -2.63 -7.06 3.64
N ASN A 88 -1.34 -6.96 3.97
CA ASN A 88 -0.77 -5.79 4.64
C ASN A 88 -0.85 -4.49 3.83
N HIS A 89 -0.80 -4.58 2.49
CA HIS A 89 -0.96 -3.40 1.65
C HIS A 89 -2.38 -2.83 1.72
N ALA A 90 -3.40 -3.69 1.75
CA ALA A 90 -4.80 -3.26 1.94
C ALA A 90 -4.97 -2.43 3.21
N GLN A 91 -4.41 -2.91 4.32
CA GLN A 91 -4.44 -2.19 5.60
C GLN A 91 -3.61 -0.91 5.58
N GLY A 92 -2.44 -0.92 4.91
CA GLY A 92 -1.61 0.27 4.75
C GLY A 92 -2.33 1.38 3.98
N VAL A 93 -2.98 1.04 2.86
CA VAL A 93 -3.78 1.99 2.06
C VAL A 93 -4.98 2.51 2.87
N ALA A 94 -5.73 1.62 3.52
CA ALA A 94 -6.88 1.99 4.33
C ALA A 94 -6.48 2.92 5.50
N TRP A 95 -5.36 2.63 6.16
CA TRP A 95 -4.83 3.46 7.24
C TRP A 95 -4.42 4.85 6.74
N ALA A 96 -3.67 4.91 5.64
CA ALA A 96 -3.26 6.19 5.06
C ALA A 96 -4.46 7.01 4.58
N ALA A 97 -5.44 6.36 3.93
CA ALA A 97 -6.68 6.98 3.49
C ALA A 97 -7.45 7.63 4.65
N ARG A 98 -7.62 6.89 5.76
CA ARG A 98 -8.25 7.40 6.97
C ARG A 98 -7.57 8.66 7.50
N HIS A 99 -6.23 8.68 7.57
CA HIS A 99 -5.47 9.81 8.09
C HIS A 99 -5.50 11.04 7.17
N LEU A 100 -5.63 10.81 5.87
CA LEU A 100 -5.70 11.87 4.85
C LEU A 100 -7.12 12.31 4.52
N GLY A 101 -8.15 11.67 5.10
CA GLY A 101 -9.55 11.94 4.77
C GLY A 101 -9.94 11.55 3.34
N ILE A 102 -9.31 10.51 2.78
CA ILE A 102 -9.51 10.05 1.39
C ILE A 102 -10.39 8.80 1.40
N ALA A 103 -11.37 8.73 0.49
CA ALA A 103 -12.12 7.50 0.27
C ALA A 103 -11.22 6.42 -0.34
N ALA A 104 -11.27 5.19 0.19
CA ALA A 104 -10.47 4.07 -0.30
C ALA A 104 -11.36 2.86 -0.60
N THR A 105 -11.17 2.27 -1.78
CA THR A 105 -11.76 0.98 -2.17
C THR A 105 -10.66 -0.04 -2.37
N ILE A 106 -10.78 -1.19 -1.72
CA ILE A 106 -9.81 -2.28 -1.81
C ILE A 106 -10.41 -3.45 -2.58
N VAL A 107 -9.80 -3.79 -3.69
CA VAL A 107 -10.12 -5.02 -4.43
C VAL A 107 -9.43 -6.19 -3.72
N MET A 108 -10.24 -7.11 -3.19
CA MET A 108 -9.79 -8.19 -2.32
C MET A 108 -10.46 -9.50 -2.72
N PRO A 109 -9.75 -10.64 -2.76
CA PRO A 109 -10.40 -11.90 -3.08
C PRO A 109 -11.40 -12.30 -1.97
N SER A 110 -12.50 -12.92 -2.38
CA SER A 110 -13.59 -13.36 -1.47
C SER A 110 -13.12 -14.35 -0.41
N ASN A 111 -12.05 -15.11 -0.70
CA ASN A 111 -11.42 -16.05 0.23
C ASN A 111 -10.26 -15.44 1.05
N ALA A 112 -10.16 -14.13 1.14
CA ALA A 112 -9.16 -13.48 1.99
C ALA A 112 -9.38 -13.83 3.49
N PRO A 113 -8.32 -13.89 4.30
CA PRO A 113 -8.45 -14.15 5.73
C PRO A 113 -9.38 -13.14 6.41
N GLN A 114 -10.36 -13.63 7.19
CA GLN A 114 -11.36 -12.80 7.84
C GLN A 114 -10.75 -11.68 8.69
N ILE A 115 -9.63 -11.97 9.36
CA ILE A 115 -8.91 -10.96 10.17
C ILE A 115 -8.46 -9.76 9.32
N LYS A 116 -8.05 -9.99 8.07
CA LYS A 116 -7.61 -8.92 7.14
C LYS A 116 -8.80 -8.12 6.61
N ILE A 117 -9.90 -8.80 6.31
CA ILE A 117 -11.16 -8.17 5.90
C ILE A 117 -11.65 -7.23 7.01
N THR A 118 -11.76 -7.76 8.24
CA THR A 118 -12.23 -7.00 9.40
C THR A 118 -11.33 -5.80 9.70
N ALA A 119 -10.01 -5.99 9.70
CA ALA A 119 -9.06 -4.92 9.96
C ALA A 119 -9.10 -3.81 8.88
N THR A 120 -9.24 -4.18 7.60
CA THR A 120 -9.35 -3.21 6.50
C THR A 120 -10.63 -2.38 6.61
N ARG A 121 -11.76 -3.03 6.89
CA ARG A 121 -13.05 -2.33 7.13
C ARG A 121 -13.02 -1.43 8.35
N ALA A 122 -12.41 -1.87 9.45
CA ALA A 122 -12.27 -1.08 10.66
C ALA A 122 -11.47 0.22 10.45
N LEU A 123 -10.60 0.25 9.43
CA LEU A 123 -9.89 1.44 9.00
C LEU A 123 -10.72 2.36 8.08
N GLY A 124 -11.95 1.98 7.72
CA GLY A 124 -12.88 2.80 6.95
C GLY A 124 -12.84 2.58 5.44
N ALA A 125 -12.06 1.62 4.94
CA ALA A 125 -12.04 1.32 3.51
C ALA A 125 -13.23 0.43 3.11
N GLU A 126 -13.78 0.69 1.92
CA GLU A 126 -14.70 -0.22 1.25
C GLU A 126 -13.95 -1.41 0.66
N ILE A 127 -14.59 -2.58 0.60
CA ILE A 127 -14.01 -3.77 0.00
C ILE A 127 -14.89 -4.24 -1.15
N MET A 128 -14.28 -4.28 -2.35
CA MET A 128 -14.82 -4.93 -3.52
C MET A 128 -14.26 -6.35 -3.59
N PHE A 129 -15.10 -7.35 -3.38
CA PHE A 129 -14.68 -8.74 -3.47
C PHE A 129 -14.66 -9.24 -4.90
N TYR A 130 -13.75 -10.17 -5.17
CA TYR A 130 -13.69 -10.92 -6.42
C TYR A 130 -13.42 -12.40 -6.19
N ASP A 131 -13.86 -13.23 -7.13
CA ASP A 131 -13.56 -14.66 -7.16
C ASP A 131 -12.27 -14.91 -7.95
N ARG A 132 -11.22 -15.38 -7.28
CA ARG A 132 -9.93 -15.69 -7.94
C ARG A 132 -10.01 -16.71 -9.06
N ALA A 133 -11.00 -17.58 -9.02
CA ALA A 133 -11.13 -18.65 -10.01
C ALA A 133 -11.75 -18.15 -11.33
N HIS A 134 -12.56 -17.10 -11.27
CA HIS A 134 -13.41 -16.68 -12.38
C HIS A 134 -13.26 -15.20 -12.79
N GLU A 135 -12.62 -14.38 -11.94
CA GLU A 135 -12.55 -12.94 -12.14
C GLU A 135 -11.11 -12.42 -12.11
N SER A 136 -10.84 -11.40 -12.92
CA SER A 136 -9.57 -10.68 -12.95
C SER A 136 -9.59 -9.50 -11.99
N ARG A 137 -8.76 -9.53 -10.96
CA ARG A 137 -8.59 -8.40 -10.03
C ARG A 137 -8.17 -7.10 -10.74
N ASP A 138 -7.37 -7.24 -11.81
CA ASP A 138 -6.81 -6.10 -12.52
C ASP A 138 -7.89 -5.45 -13.41
N GLU A 139 -8.78 -6.24 -14.01
CA GLU A 139 -9.95 -5.74 -14.76
C GLU A 139 -10.94 -5.04 -13.82
N ILE A 140 -11.21 -5.61 -12.65
CA ILE A 140 -12.09 -4.99 -11.64
C ILE A 140 -11.50 -3.66 -11.15
N ALA A 141 -10.19 -3.64 -10.86
CA ALA A 141 -9.52 -2.41 -10.46
C ALA A 141 -9.57 -1.35 -11.57
N ALA A 142 -9.32 -1.74 -12.83
CA ALA A 142 -9.41 -0.85 -13.97
C ALA A 142 -10.83 -0.28 -14.16
N ALA A 143 -11.86 -1.10 -14.01
CA ALA A 143 -13.26 -0.66 -14.09
C ALA A 143 -13.62 0.34 -12.97
N LEU A 144 -13.15 0.08 -11.73
CA LEU A 144 -13.33 1.00 -10.61
C LEU A 144 -12.64 2.34 -10.86
N LEU A 145 -11.40 2.31 -11.35
CA LEU A 145 -10.64 3.52 -11.70
C LEU A 145 -11.31 4.32 -12.82
N ALA A 146 -11.77 3.64 -13.87
CA ALA A 146 -12.49 4.29 -14.97
C ALA A 146 -13.80 4.97 -14.50
N LYS A 147 -14.52 4.34 -13.57
CA LYS A 147 -15.77 4.86 -13.00
C LYS A 147 -15.55 6.03 -12.06
N SER A 148 -14.57 5.93 -11.16
CA SER A 148 -14.33 6.93 -10.09
C SER A 148 -13.41 8.06 -10.52
N GLY A 149 -12.56 7.86 -11.54
CA GLY A 149 -11.42 8.72 -11.82
C GLY A 149 -10.35 8.70 -10.72
N GLY A 150 -10.44 7.73 -9.82
CA GLY A 150 -9.55 7.59 -8.67
C GLY A 150 -8.10 7.26 -9.03
N THR A 151 -7.26 7.14 -8.02
CA THR A 151 -5.84 6.82 -8.20
C THR A 151 -5.55 5.40 -7.70
N LEU A 152 -4.86 4.61 -8.52
CA LEU A 152 -4.34 3.32 -8.07
C LEU A 152 -3.17 3.53 -7.11
N VAL A 153 -3.21 2.86 -5.97
CA VAL A 153 -2.07 2.73 -5.05
C VAL A 153 -1.56 1.30 -5.17
N HIS A 154 -0.46 1.14 -5.91
CA HIS A 154 0.03 -0.19 -6.28
C HIS A 154 0.89 -0.80 -5.16
N ALA A 155 0.79 -2.13 -4.97
CA ALA A 155 1.46 -2.82 -3.87
C ALA A 155 2.99 -2.91 -4.03
N TYR A 156 3.50 -2.83 -5.27
CA TYR A 156 4.90 -3.06 -5.62
C TYR A 156 5.46 -2.06 -6.65
N GLY A 157 4.62 -1.43 -7.42
CA GLY A 157 4.99 -0.60 -8.56
C GLY A 157 4.99 0.91 -8.29
N ASP A 158 4.50 1.35 -7.15
CA ASP A 158 4.68 2.73 -6.69
C ASP A 158 6.07 2.84 -6.04
N PRO A 159 6.91 3.79 -6.43
CA PRO A 159 8.25 4.00 -5.88
C PRO A 159 8.22 4.55 -4.46
#